data_0a19c822ab26c17aa74c058ac2096864
#
_entry.id   0a19c822ab26c17aa74c058ac2096864
#
_cell.length_a   1.000
_cell.length_b   1.000
_cell.length_c   1.000
_cell.angle_alpha   90.00
_cell.angle_beta   90.00
_cell.angle_gamma   90.00
#
_symmetry.space_group_name_H-M   'P 1'
#
loop_
_entity.id
_entity.type
_entity.pdbx_description
1 polymer ?
#
loop_
_entity_poly.entity_id
_entity_poly.type
_entity_poly.pdbx_seq_one_letter_code
_entity_poly.pdbx_strand_id
1 'polypeptide(L)'
;MARPAQVAIVGAGMAGASAARRLADAGFAVSVFDKGRQVGGRMASRRDRETGLRFDHGAQVLRAHGPAFRHRLDAWRARGIVAPWDAPGTHAAVPDMTAPVRDLLAGLEVHVGRTVTGLTRNAAGWRLALAEASEARVFDALVLTPPAPQAERLIDSMAPGLGAPGFAGLRKAAYAPCWSLMLAVPQELPFAGDVLRPGEGPIAAVFRESAKPGRSGAAPHVTLHASPEWSAAHLEETPEAVEAALLAALGALLGMAIAPTHRRAHRWRYALVTATCGAPYLYDAAARLGYAGDACLGPRVEAAYDSGAALAERLAADLA
;
A
#
# COMPACT_ATOMS: atom_id res chain seq x y z
N MET A 1 23.95 -28.92 -5.45
CA MET A 1 23.31 -27.71 -6.01
C MET A 1 23.68 -26.51 -5.13
N ALA A 2 24.03 -25.37 -5.71
CA ALA A 2 24.26 -24.15 -4.95
C ALA A 2 22.94 -23.77 -4.23
N ARG A 3 23.03 -23.20 -3.03
CA ARG A 3 21.83 -22.71 -2.33
C ARG A 3 21.21 -21.57 -3.14
N PRO A 4 19.88 -21.45 -3.18
CA PRO A 4 19.24 -20.29 -3.82
C PRO A 4 19.65 -18.99 -3.10
N ALA A 5 19.89 -17.94 -3.88
CA ALA A 5 20.19 -16.65 -3.30
C ALA A 5 19.03 -16.15 -2.41
N GLN A 6 19.39 -15.56 -1.27
CA GLN A 6 18.46 -15.07 -0.25
C GLN A 6 18.16 -13.59 -0.50
N VAL A 7 16.91 -13.24 -0.70
CA VAL A 7 16.50 -11.85 -0.92
C VAL A 7 15.59 -11.38 0.20
N ALA A 8 15.96 -10.29 0.85
CA ALA A 8 15.09 -9.60 1.80
C ALA A 8 14.27 -8.53 1.08
N ILE A 9 12.99 -8.41 1.41
CA ILE A 9 12.11 -7.35 0.94
C ILE A 9 11.53 -6.62 2.14
N VAL A 10 11.70 -5.31 2.19
CA VAL A 10 11.14 -4.44 3.23
C VAL A 10 9.88 -3.78 2.69
N GLY A 11 8.74 -4.15 3.26
CA GLY A 11 7.39 -3.70 2.88
C GLY A 11 6.57 -4.81 2.20
N ALA A 12 5.42 -5.13 2.78
CA ALA A 12 4.44 -6.09 2.25
C ALA A 12 3.22 -5.38 1.62
N GLY A 13 3.46 -4.25 0.94
CA GLY A 13 2.49 -3.61 0.06
C GLY A 13 2.50 -4.21 -1.34
N MET A 14 1.79 -3.60 -2.30
CA MET A 14 1.68 -4.13 -3.68
C MET A 14 3.04 -4.24 -4.37
N ALA A 15 3.94 -3.27 -4.23
CA ALA A 15 5.26 -3.32 -4.85
C ALA A 15 6.11 -4.46 -4.28
N GLY A 16 6.15 -4.59 -2.94
CA GLY A 16 6.90 -5.67 -2.28
C GLY A 16 6.32 -7.05 -2.61
N ALA A 17 5.00 -7.19 -2.64
CA ALA A 17 4.33 -8.44 -3.00
C ALA A 17 4.58 -8.83 -4.46
N SER A 18 4.54 -7.87 -5.39
CA SER A 18 4.87 -8.09 -6.80
C SER A 18 6.33 -8.53 -6.98
N ALA A 19 7.27 -7.84 -6.32
CA ALA A 19 8.68 -8.21 -6.36
C ALA A 19 8.92 -9.60 -5.73
N ALA A 20 8.31 -9.86 -4.57
CA ALA A 20 8.45 -11.13 -3.87
C ALA A 20 7.98 -12.31 -4.71
N ARG A 21 6.80 -12.20 -5.32
CA ARG A 21 6.24 -13.25 -6.16
C ARG A 21 7.13 -13.51 -7.38
N ARG A 22 7.58 -12.45 -8.06
CA ARG A 22 8.43 -12.56 -9.24
C ARG A 22 9.78 -13.23 -8.94
N LEU A 23 10.42 -12.85 -7.84
CA LEU A 23 11.69 -13.43 -7.40
C LEU A 23 11.52 -14.90 -6.97
N ALA A 24 10.47 -15.21 -6.24
CA ALA A 24 10.19 -16.59 -5.83
C ALA A 24 9.90 -17.51 -7.03
N ASP A 25 9.13 -17.01 -8.02
CA ASP A 25 8.88 -17.74 -9.27
C ASP A 25 10.15 -17.95 -10.11
N ALA A 26 11.17 -17.09 -9.94
CA ALA A 26 12.49 -17.23 -10.52
C ALA A 26 13.43 -18.15 -9.70
N GLY A 27 12.96 -18.74 -8.60
CA GLY A 27 13.70 -19.72 -7.80
C GLY A 27 14.53 -19.14 -6.65
N PHE A 28 14.40 -17.85 -6.33
CA PHE A 28 15.09 -17.24 -5.20
C PHE A 28 14.35 -17.48 -3.86
N ALA A 29 15.10 -17.56 -2.77
CA ALA A 29 14.53 -17.63 -1.44
C ALA A 29 14.22 -16.21 -0.95
N VAL A 30 12.93 -15.91 -0.75
CA VAL A 30 12.46 -14.57 -0.45
C VAL A 30 11.88 -14.50 0.96
N SER A 31 12.31 -13.48 1.74
CA SER A 31 11.74 -13.15 3.05
C SER A 31 11.24 -11.71 3.03
N VAL A 32 9.96 -11.51 3.35
CA VAL A 32 9.31 -10.19 3.35
C VAL A 32 9.11 -9.71 4.79
N PHE A 33 9.53 -8.48 5.09
CA PHE A 33 9.39 -7.84 6.40
C PHE A 33 8.49 -6.63 6.33
N ASP A 34 7.47 -6.54 7.18
CA ASP A 34 6.57 -5.39 7.24
C ASP A 34 6.31 -4.97 8.69
N LYS A 35 6.34 -3.67 8.94
CA LYS A 35 6.03 -3.08 10.26
C LYS A 35 4.55 -3.19 10.64
N GLY A 36 3.67 -3.30 9.64
CA GLY A 36 2.24 -3.46 9.83
C GLY A 36 1.91 -4.82 10.46
N ARG A 37 0.81 -4.87 11.21
CA ARG A 37 0.30 -6.13 11.76
C ARG A 37 -0.35 -7.03 10.72
N GLN A 38 -0.53 -6.52 9.50
CA GLN A 38 -1.07 -7.23 8.35
C GLN A 38 -0.38 -6.71 7.08
N VAL A 39 -0.38 -7.54 6.03
CA VAL A 39 0.08 -7.15 4.70
C VAL A 39 -0.90 -6.17 4.04
N GLY A 40 -0.49 -5.52 2.96
CA GLY A 40 -1.35 -4.64 2.16
C GLY A 40 -0.82 -3.22 2.01
N GLY A 41 -0.09 -2.69 3.00
CA GLY A 41 0.38 -1.30 2.95
C GLY A 41 -0.78 -0.33 2.75
N ARG A 42 -0.74 0.51 1.71
CA ARG A 42 -1.83 1.45 1.35
C ARG A 42 -3.05 0.79 0.69
N MET A 43 -3.03 -0.51 0.47
CA MET A 43 -4.21 -1.34 0.16
C MET A 43 -4.77 -2.03 1.40
N ALA A 44 -4.36 -1.63 2.60
CA ALA A 44 -4.82 -2.24 3.83
C ALA A 44 -6.32 -2.03 4.05
N SER A 45 -6.96 -3.09 4.50
CA SER A 45 -8.36 -3.09 4.94
C SER A 45 -8.42 -3.31 6.44
N ARG A 46 -9.36 -2.68 7.09
CA ARG A 46 -9.62 -2.86 8.52
C ARG A 46 -10.90 -3.66 8.71
N ARG A 47 -10.83 -4.67 9.56
CA ARG A 47 -12.02 -5.33 10.08
C ARG A 47 -12.28 -4.80 11.49
N ASP A 48 -13.47 -4.25 11.70
CA ASP A 48 -13.93 -3.93 13.02
C ASP A 48 -14.23 -5.24 13.78
N ARG A 49 -13.80 -5.34 15.04
CA ARG A 49 -13.90 -6.60 15.80
C ARG A 49 -15.28 -6.81 16.41
N GLU A 50 -15.99 -5.74 16.69
CA GLU A 50 -17.32 -5.76 17.34
C GLU A 50 -18.41 -6.02 16.32
N THR A 51 -18.40 -5.26 15.23
CA THR A 51 -19.42 -5.35 14.17
C THR A 51 -19.08 -6.36 13.09
N GLY A 52 -17.82 -6.76 12.96
CA GLY A 52 -17.33 -7.60 11.87
C GLY A 52 -17.20 -6.88 10.52
N LEU A 53 -17.59 -5.61 10.43
CA LEU A 53 -17.57 -4.81 9.20
C LEU A 53 -16.14 -4.63 8.67
N ARG A 54 -16.02 -4.55 7.35
CA ARG A 54 -14.74 -4.37 6.67
C ARG A 54 -14.72 -3.00 5.99
N PHE A 55 -13.63 -2.27 6.19
CA PHE A 55 -13.39 -0.96 5.61
C PHE A 55 -12.08 -0.97 4.84
N ASP A 56 -12.12 -0.66 3.56
CA ASP A 56 -10.92 -0.36 2.79
C ASP A 56 -10.56 1.11 3.02
N HIS A 57 -9.61 1.37 3.90
CA HIS A 57 -9.30 2.74 4.33
C HIS A 57 -8.14 3.39 3.55
N GLY A 58 -7.57 2.64 2.60
CA GLY A 58 -6.58 3.13 1.64
C GLY A 58 -7.12 3.13 0.21
N ALA A 59 -6.45 2.44 -0.72
CA ALA A 59 -6.93 2.29 -2.09
C ALA A 59 -8.31 1.61 -2.11
N GLN A 60 -9.22 2.17 -2.90
CA GLN A 60 -10.61 1.73 -2.96
C GLN A 60 -10.89 0.84 -4.15
N VAL A 61 -10.08 0.99 -5.20
CA VAL A 61 -10.30 0.37 -6.51
C VAL A 61 -8.98 -0.02 -7.18
N LEU A 62 -9.10 -0.94 -8.13
CA LEU A 62 -8.07 -1.35 -9.07
C LEU A 62 -8.49 -0.96 -10.48
N ARG A 63 -7.59 -0.37 -11.25
CA ARG A 63 -7.73 -0.09 -12.67
C ARG A 63 -6.46 -0.51 -13.39
N ALA A 64 -6.60 -1.16 -14.54
CA ALA A 64 -5.47 -1.52 -15.38
C ALA A 64 -5.36 -0.55 -16.57
N HIS A 65 -4.17 0.01 -16.76
CA HIS A 65 -3.82 0.86 -17.89
C HIS A 65 -2.87 0.13 -18.83
N GLY A 66 -1.86 -0.57 -18.29
CA GLY A 66 -0.89 -1.35 -19.04
C GLY A 66 -1.29 -2.82 -19.23
N PRO A 67 -0.68 -3.52 -20.20
CA PRO A 67 -1.03 -4.91 -20.52
C PRO A 67 -0.64 -5.90 -19.41
N ALA A 68 0.50 -5.71 -18.73
CA ALA A 68 0.98 -6.64 -17.71
C ALA A 68 0.03 -6.66 -16.50
N PHE A 69 -0.37 -5.49 -16.00
CA PHE A 69 -1.31 -5.42 -14.88
C PHE A 69 -2.73 -5.85 -15.30
N ARG A 70 -3.14 -5.60 -16.54
CA ARG A 70 -4.42 -6.10 -17.09
C ARG A 70 -4.47 -7.62 -17.08
N HIS A 71 -3.44 -8.28 -17.56
CA HIS A 71 -3.34 -9.74 -17.50
C HIS A 71 -3.44 -10.27 -16.06
N ARG A 72 -2.76 -9.62 -15.11
CA ARG A 72 -2.85 -9.97 -13.69
C ARG A 72 -4.25 -9.74 -13.13
N LEU A 73 -4.89 -8.63 -13.47
CA LEU A 73 -6.24 -8.29 -13.02
C LEU A 73 -7.28 -9.30 -13.56
N ASP A 74 -7.14 -9.71 -14.81
CA ASP A 74 -7.99 -10.75 -15.43
C ASP A 74 -7.82 -12.11 -14.74
N ALA A 75 -6.58 -12.50 -14.42
CA ALA A 75 -6.31 -13.71 -13.65
C ALA A 75 -6.93 -13.65 -12.22
N TRP A 76 -6.87 -12.52 -11.56
CA TRP A 76 -7.54 -12.32 -10.26
C TRP A 76 -9.06 -12.36 -10.39
N ARG A 77 -9.61 -11.78 -11.45
CA ARG A 77 -11.05 -11.83 -11.73
C ARG A 77 -11.54 -13.25 -11.96
N ALA A 78 -10.82 -14.03 -12.76
CA ALA A 78 -11.14 -15.43 -13.02
C ALA A 78 -11.15 -16.30 -11.75
N ARG A 79 -10.36 -15.91 -10.73
CA ARG A 79 -10.28 -16.59 -9.42
C ARG A 79 -11.18 -15.97 -8.34
N GLY A 80 -11.98 -14.96 -8.67
CA GLY A 80 -12.86 -14.28 -7.73
C GLY A 80 -12.15 -13.41 -6.68
N ILE A 81 -10.88 -13.07 -6.89
CA ILE A 81 -10.08 -12.21 -5.99
C ILE A 81 -10.44 -10.74 -6.20
N VAL A 82 -10.89 -10.37 -7.39
CA VAL A 82 -11.42 -9.05 -7.72
C VAL A 82 -12.71 -9.19 -8.52
N ALA A 83 -13.59 -8.21 -8.41
CA ALA A 83 -14.82 -8.14 -9.20
C ALA A 83 -15.09 -6.70 -9.66
N PRO A 84 -15.83 -6.51 -10.79
CA PRO A 84 -16.23 -5.18 -11.24
C PRO A 84 -17.01 -4.43 -10.14
N TRP A 85 -16.74 -3.14 -10.00
CA TRP A 85 -17.43 -2.28 -9.03
C TRP A 85 -17.36 -0.80 -9.44
N ASP A 86 -18.45 -0.06 -9.14
CA ASP A 86 -18.65 1.37 -9.35
C ASP A 86 -18.74 1.76 -10.84
N ALA A 87 -17.66 1.75 -11.59
CA ALA A 87 -17.61 2.24 -12.97
C ALA A 87 -16.95 1.21 -13.93
N PRO A 88 -17.20 1.29 -15.24
CA PRO A 88 -16.55 0.45 -16.23
C PRO A 88 -15.01 0.47 -16.11
N GLY A 89 -14.39 -0.72 -16.14
CA GLY A 89 -12.94 -0.88 -16.00
C GLY A 89 -12.41 -0.75 -14.57
N THR A 90 -13.29 -0.52 -13.60
CA THR A 90 -12.97 -0.42 -12.19
C THR A 90 -13.32 -1.71 -11.46
N HIS A 91 -12.46 -2.16 -10.56
CA HIS A 91 -12.66 -3.37 -9.78
C HIS A 91 -12.41 -3.11 -8.30
N ALA A 92 -13.16 -3.77 -7.44
CA ALA A 92 -12.83 -3.91 -6.03
C ALA A 92 -12.34 -5.32 -5.73
N ALA A 93 -11.48 -5.46 -4.74
CA ALA A 93 -11.01 -6.77 -4.32
C ALA A 93 -11.98 -7.46 -3.33
N VAL A 94 -11.99 -8.78 -3.35
CA VAL A 94 -12.89 -9.63 -2.59
C VAL A 94 -12.09 -10.52 -1.63
N PRO A 95 -12.41 -10.55 -0.35
CA PRO A 95 -13.47 -9.79 0.35
C PRO A 95 -13.08 -8.35 0.71
N ASP A 96 -11.83 -7.95 0.50
CA ASP A 96 -11.29 -6.64 0.82
C ASP A 96 -10.04 -6.32 -0.03
N MET A 97 -9.63 -5.04 -0.07
CA MET A 97 -8.53 -4.58 -0.91
C MET A 97 -7.17 -5.19 -0.59
N THR A 98 -7.02 -5.91 0.52
CA THR A 98 -5.78 -6.64 0.84
C THR A 98 -5.68 -7.98 0.07
N ALA A 99 -6.79 -8.51 -0.48
CA ALA A 99 -6.80 -9.84 -1.10
C ALA A 99 -5.78 -10.04 -2.24
N PRO A 100 -5.59 -9.10 -3.19
CA PRO A 100 -4.56 -9.24 -4.22
C PRO A 100 -3.14 -9.33 -3.67
N VAL A 101 -2.84 -8.59 -2.60
CA VAL A 101 -1.52 -8.62 -1.94
C VAL A 101 -1.32 -9.95 -1.23
N ARG A 102 -2.35 -10.47 -0.54
CA ARG A 102 -2.31 -11.80 0.08
C ARG A 102 -2.08 -12.90 -0.96
N ASP A 103 -2.71 -12.79 -2.12
CA ASP A 103 -2.55 -13.76 -3.21
C ASP A 103 -1.11 -13.80 -3.74
N LEU A 104 -0.50 -12.64 -3.98
CA LEU A 104 0.90 -12.56 -4.43
C LEU A 104 1.88 -13.14 -3.39
N LEU A 105 1.60 -12.96 -2.12
CA LEU A 105 2.45 -13.42 -1.02
C LEU A 105 2.15 -14.86 -0.57
N ALA A 106 1.15 -15.52 -1.16
CA ALA A 106 0.77 -16.87 -0.77
C ALA A 106 1.93 -17.86 -0.93
N GLY A 107 2.20 -18.60 0.15
CA GLY A 107 3.29 -19.59 0.21
C GLY A 107 4.69 -18.99 0.37
N LEU A 108 4.83 -17.66 0.56
CA LEU A 108 6.09 -17.00 0.81
C LEU A 108 6.30 -16.76 2.32
N GLU A 109 7.55 -16.59 2.72
CA GLU A 109 7.92 -16.23 4.08
C GLU A 109 7.66 -14.75 4.33
N VAL A 110 6.66 -14.42 5.18
CA VAL A 110 6.25 -13.04 5.47
C VAL A 110 6.24 -12.79 6.97
N HIS A 111 6.99 -11.78 7.39
CA HIS A 111 7.13 -11.36 8.78
C HIS A 111 6.42 -10.02 8.98
N VAL A 112 5.18 -10.05 9.47
CA VAL A 112 4.41 -8.86 9.86
C VAL A 112 4.75 -8.45 11.31
N GLY A 113 4.53 -7.15 11.63
CA GLY A 113 4.91 -6.59 12.93
C GLY A 113 6.43 -6.56 13.12
N ARG A 114 7.20 -6.45 12.05
CA ARG A 114 8.67 -6.39 12.06
C ARG A 114 9.14 -5.08 11.43
N THR A 115 9.54 -4.15 12.29
CA THR A 115 10.02 -2.82 11.86
C THR A 115 11.51 -2.87 11.58
N VAL A 116 11.88 -2.77 10.30
CA VAL A 116 13.29 -2.60 9.93
C VAL A 116 13.70 -1.17 10.29
N THR A 117 14.72 -1.04 11.13
CA THR A 117 15.22 0.24 11.67
C THR A 117 16.60 0.62 11.13
N GLY A 118 17.33 -0.34 10.57
CA GLY A 118 18.65 -0.10 10.02
C GLY A 118 19.10 -1.19 9.08
N LEU A 119 20.05 -0.85 8.23
CA LEU A 119 20.62 -1.71 7.20
C LEU A 119 22.15 -1.70 7.34
N THR A 120 22.76 -2.88 7.31
CA THR A 120 24.22 -3.01 7.26
C THR A 120 24.62 -3.99 6.18
N ARG A 121 25.75 -3.75 5.52
CA ARG A 121 26.32 -4.63 4.52
C ARG A 121 27.79 -4.91 4.82
N ASN A 122 28.18 -6.16 4.73
CA ASN A 122 29.57 -6.59 4.82
C ASN A 122 29.89 -7.59 3.69
N ALA A 123 31.07 -8.22 3.72
CA ALA A 123 31.47 -9.20 2.72
C ALA A 123 30.53 -10.41 2.61
N ALA A 124 29.81 -10.76 3.69
CA ALA A 124 28.86 -11.87 3.69
C ALA A 124 27.50 -11.50 3.08
N GLY A 125 27.13 -10.21 2.99
CA GLY A 125 25.86 -9.73 2.47
C GLY A 125 25.17 -8.70 3.36
N TRP A 126 23.84 -8.59 3.22
CA TRP A 126 22.98 -7.65 3.93
C TRP A 126 22.49 -8.21 5.26
N ARG A 127 22.41 -7.35 6.28
CA ARG A 127 21.78 -7.60 7.57
C ARG A 127 20.77 -6.51 7.88
N LEU A 128 19.65 -6.92 8.48
CA LEU A 128 18.57 -6.02 8.90
C LEU A 128 18.61 -5.86 10.42
N ALA A 129 18.56 -4.61 10.89
CA ALA A 129 18.22 -4.32 12.28
C ALA A 129 16.69 -4.20 12.41
N LEU A 130 16.10 -4.93 13.35
CA LEU A 130 14.67 -4.90 13.65
C LEU A 130 14.43 -4.28 15.03
N ALA A 131 13.36 -3.50 15.17
CA ALA A 131 12.99 -2.90 16.47
C ALA A 131 12.53 -3.96 17.48
N GLU A 132 11.87 -5.02 17.01
CA GLU A 132 11.20 -6.02 17.87
C GLU A 132 12.03 -7.26 18.14
N ALA A 133 13.08 -7.53 17.35
CA ALA A 133 13.88 -8.74 17.44
C ALA A 133 15.21 -8.59 16.69
N SER A 134 16.16 -9.51 16.93
CA SER A 134 17.36 -9.64 16.12
C SER A 134 17.08 -10.48 14.88
N GLU A 135 17.49 -10.01 13.69
CA GLU A 135 17.53 -10.82 12.48
C GLU A 135 18.98 -11.28 12.25
N ALA A 136 19.21 -12.56 12.45
CA ALA A 136 20.55 -13.13 12.34
C ALA A 136 20.93 -13.50 10.89
N ARG A 137 19.96 -13.61 9.99
CA ARG A 137 20.20 -14.03 8.61
C ARG A 137 20.95 -12.98 7.82
N VAL A 138 21.68 -13.47 6.84
CA VAL A 138 22.40 -12.65 5.85
C VAL A 138 21.71 -12.86 4.52
N PHE A 139 21.45 -11.76 3.83
CA PHE A 139 20.77 -11.76 2.54
C PHE A 139 21.75 -11.36 1.42
N ASP A 140 21.63 -12.00 0.27
CA ASP A 140 22.46 -11.74 -0.90
C ASP A 140 22.04 -10.44 -1.61
N ALA A 141 20.77 -10.03 -1.45
CA ALA A 141 20.19 -8.81 -2.01
C ALA A 141 19.08 -8.24 -1.13
N LEU A 142 18.79 -6.95 -1.31
CA LEU A 142 17.77 -6.21 -0.54
C LEU A 142 16.90 -5.36 -1.46
N VAL A 143 15.59 -5.44 -1.25
CA VAL A 143 14.57 -4.62 -1.92
C VAL A 143 13.81 -3.79 -0.89
N LEU A 144 13.76 -2.48 -1.09
CA LEU A 144 13.01 -1.53 -0.27
C LEU A 144 11.74 -1.10 -1.02
N THR A 145 10.58 -1.18 -0.36
CA THR A 145 9.30 -0.77 -0.92
C THR A 145 8.44 0.14 -0.01
N PRO A 146 8.97 0.69 1.11
CA PRO A 146 8.26 1.73 1.86
C PRO A 146 8.10 3.00 1.03
N PRO A 147 7.21 3.95 1.42
CA PRO A 147 7.20 5.30 0.85
C PRO A 147 8.61 5.93 0.82
N ALA A 148 8.94 6.66 -0.24
CA ALA A 148 10.30 7.17 -0.49
C ALA A 148 10.96 7.83 0.73
N PRO A 149 10.30 8.70 1.53
CA PRO A 149 10.93 9.29 2.72
C PRO A 149 11.25 8.29 3.84
N GLN A 150 10.56 7.13 3.86
CA GLN A 150 10.89 6.06 4.82
C GLN A 150 12.05 5.19 4.31
N ALA A 151 12.09 4.93 3.00
CA ALA A 151 13.21 4.23 2.37
C ALA A 151 14.50 5.04 2.47
N GLU A 152 14.43 6.36 2.26
CA GLU A 152 15.57 7.28 2.41
C GLU A 152 16.18 7.20 3.80
N ARG A 153 15.36 7.25 4.87
CA ARG A 153 15.85 7.09 6.25
C ARG A 153 16.58 5.76 6.49
N LEU A 154 16.14 4.68 5.86
CA LEU A 154 16.83 3.39 5.94
C LEU A 154 18.18 3.43 5.20
N ILE A 155 18.22 4.07 4.04
CA ILE A 155 19.45 4.23 3.26
C ILE A 155 20.44 5.16 4.00
N ASP A 156 19.97 6.26 4.57
CA ASP A 156 20.79 7.19 5.36
C ASP A 156 21.33 6.55 6.66
N SER A 157 20.71 5.45 7.14
CA SER A 157 21.22 4.69 8.29
C SER A 157 22.44 3.82 7.96
N MET A 158 22.77 3.65 6.69
CA MET A 158 23.91 2.84 6.24
C MET A 158 25.24 3.59 6.40
N ALA A 159 26.34 2.84 6.37
CA ALA A 159 27.67 3.43 6.33
C ALA A 159 27.84 4.36 5.11
N PRO A 160 28.59 5.49 5.26
CA PRO A 160 28.84 6.41 4.16
C PRO A 160 29.38 5.71 2.90
N GLY A 161 28.82 6.07 1.74
CA GLY A 161 29.24 5.52 0.44
C GLY A 161 28.48 4.29 -0.04
N LEU A 162 27.67 3.64 0.81
CA LEU A 162 26.78 2.57 0.35
C LEU A 162 25.47 3.16 -0.20
N GLY A 163 25.14 2.83 -1.44
CA GLY A 163 23.84 3.14 -2.05
C GLY A 163 23.59 4.59 -2.47
N ALA A 164 24.39 5.55 -2.03
CA ALA A 164 24.11 6.98 -2.16
C ALA A 164 23.85 7.49 -3.60
N PRO A 165 24.65 7.18 -4.64
CA PRO A 165 24.39 7.71 -5.97
C PRO A 165 23.14 7.14 -6.65
N GLY A 166 22.85 5.85 -6.46
CA GLY A 166 21.75 5.15 -7.11
C GLY A 166 20.36 5.57 -6.61
N PHE A 167 20.30 6.20 -5.43
CA PHE A 167 19.03 6.51 -4.74
C PHE A 167 18.70 8.01 -4.64
N ALA A 168 19.45 8.88 -5.28
CA ALA A 168 19.20 10.33 -5.30
C ALA A 168 17.78 10.68 -5.81
N GLY A 169 17.17 9.80 -6.62
CA GLY A 169 15.78 9.93 -7.07
C GLY A 169 14.74 9.90 -5.96
N LEU A 170 15.01 9.26 -4.80
CA LEU A 170 14.07 9.22 -3.68
C LEU A 170 13.70 10.62 -3.19
N ARG A 171 14.66 11.56 -3.17
CA ARG A 171 14.44 12.95 -2.73
C ARG A 171 13.57 13.77 -3.66
N LYS A 172 13.33 13.30 -4.89
CA LYS A 172 12.43 13.94 -5.85
C LYS A 172 10.97 13.54 -5.61
N ALA A 173 10.73 12.41 -4.95
CA ALA A 173 9.41 11.92 -4.70
C ALA A 173 8.68 12.78 -3.65
N ALA A 174 7.49 13.25 -4.01
CA ALA A 174 6.63 14.00 -3.11
C ALA A 174 5.26 13.30 -2.98
N TYR A 175 4.59 13.57 -1.87
CA TYR A 175 3.31 12.95 -1.53
C TYR A 175 2.34 13.98 -0.97
N ALA A 176 1.09 13.85 -1.36
CA ALA A 176 -0.02 14.45 -0.63
C ALA A 176 -0.54 13.48 0.44
N PRO A 177 -0.91 13.96 1.63
CA PRO A 177 -1.56 13.15 2.65
C PRO A 177 -3.03 12.90 2.33
N CYS A 178 -3.63 11.95 3.06
CA CYS A 178 -5.07 11.71 3.05
C CYS A 178 -5.53 11.25 4.43
N TRP A 179 -6.51 11.93 4.99
CA TRP A 179 -7.29 11.40 6.09
C TRP A 179 -8.44 10.54 5.54
N SER A 180 -8.60 9.38 6.13
CA SER A 180 -9.66 8.44 5.78
C SER A 180 -10.56 8.25 6.99
N LEU A 181 -11.88 8.47 6.85
CA LEU A 181 -12.86 8.26 7.92
C LEU A 181 -13.74 7.06 7.57
N MET A 182 -13.72 6.05 8.41
CA MET A 182 -14.55 4.85 8.32
C MET A 182 -15.78 5.04 9.21
N LEU A 183 -16.98 4.85 8.65
CA LEU A 183 -18.26 5.03 9.34
C LEU A 183 -19.17 3.82 9.12
N ALA A 184 -19.74 3.27 10.21
CA ALA A 184 -20.96 2.48 10.13
C ALA A 184 -22.15 3.37 10.53
N VAL A 185 -23.25 3.25 9.81
CA VAL A 185 -24.44 4.08 9.99
C VAL A 185 -25.70 3.20 10.10
N PRO A 186 -26.73 3.64 10.85
CA PRO A 186 -27.93 2.82 11.06
C PRO A 186 -28.76 2.64 9.78
N GLN A 187 -28.63 3.52 8.80
CA GLN A 187 -29.33 3.51 7.53
C GLN A 187 -28.43 4.00 6.40
N GLU A 188 -28.77 3.63 5.15
CA GLU A 188 -28.05 4.08 3.97
C GLU A 188 -28.03 5.61 3.85
N LEU A 189 -26.86 6.15 3.50
CA LEU A 189 -26.70 7.58 3.26
C LEU A 189 -27.34 7.98 1.91
N PRO A 190 -28.03 9.13 1.82
CA PRO A 190 -28.82 9.54 0.66
C PRO A 190 -27.95 10.16 -0.45
N PHE A 191 -27.09 9.35 -1.09
CA PHE A 191 -26.40 9.76 -2.31
C PHE A 191 -26.54 8.68 -3.39
N ALA A 192 -26.53 9.10 -4.66
CA ALA A 192 -26.70 8.19 -5.79
C ALA A 192 -25.42 7.37 -6.04
N GLY A 193 -25.59 6.11 -6.45
CA GLY A 193 -24.49 5.20 -6.79
C GLY A 193 -23.67 4.74 -5.58
N ASP A 194 -22.55 4.11 -5.87
CA ASP A 194 -21.68 3.53 -4.86
C ASP A 194 -20.57 4.48 -4.40
N VAL A 195 -20.30 5.54 -5.18
CA VAL A 195 -19.25 6.52 -4.88
C VAL A 195 -19.75 7.94 -5.11
N LEU A 196 -19.73 8.76 -4.04
CA LEU A 196 -19.97 10.20 -4.10
C LEU A 196 -18.65 10.96 -4.25
N ARG A 197 -18.57 11.87 -5.22
CA ARG A 197 -17.42 12.79 -5.43
C ARG A 197 -17.94 14.23 -5.49
N PRO A 198 -17.83 15.00 -4.40
CA PRO A 198 -18.39 16.35 -4.34
C PRO A 198 -17.71 17.34 -5.27
N GLY A 199 -16.46 17.12 -5.63
CA GLY A 199 -15.64 18.03 -6.47
C GLY A 199 -14.86 19.05 -5.65
N GLU A 200 -15.44 19.66 -4.64
CA GLU A 200 -14.84 20.70 -3.81
C GLU A 200 -15.03 20.42 -2.32
N GLY A 201 -14.26 21.12 -1.47
CA GLY A 201 -14.38 21.08 -0.02
C GLY A 201 -13.51 20.00 0.67
N PRO A 202 -13.82 19.67 1.94
CA PRO A 202 -13.02 18.76 2.75
C PRO A 202 -13.02 17.31 2.27
N ILE A 203 -14.07 16.91 1.53
CA ILE A 203 -14.33 15.50 1.15
C ILE A 203 -13.99 15.31 -0.32
N ALA A 204 -13.00 14.49 -0.62
CA ALA A 204 -12.68 14.09 -2.00
C ALA A 204 -13.63 13.01 -2.53
N ALA A 205 -13.96 12.02 -1.68
CA ALA A 205 -14.88 10.95 -2.06
C ALA A 205 -15.46 10.23 -0.84
N VAL A 206 -16.67 9.67 -1.02
CA VAL A 206 -17.32 8.75 -0.08
C VAL A 206 -17.61 7.46 -0.83
N PHE A 207 -17.17 6.33 -0.29
CA PHE A 207 -17.29 5.00 -0.88
C PHE A 207 -18.26 4.15 -0.05
N ARG A 208 -19.28 3.60 -0.69
CA ARG A 208 -20.23 2.69 -0.06
C ARG A 208 -19.61 1.31 0.10
N GLU A 209 -19.02 1.05 1.26
CA GLU A 209 -18.33 -0.20 1.55
C GLU A 209 -19.27 -1.41 1.52
N SER A 210 -20.51 -1.22 1.97
CA SER A 210 -21.57 -2.24 1.95
C SER A 210 -21.96 -2.69 0.54
N ALA A 211 -21.73 -1.86 -0.49
CA ALA A 211 -22.04 -2.17 -1.89
C ALA A 211 -20.88 -2.89 -2.63
N LYS A 212 -19.71 -3.00 -2.01
CA LYS A 212 -18.59 -3.70 -2.64
C LYS A 212 -18.85 -5.21 -2.79
N PRO A 213 -18.32 -5.84 -3.83
CA PRO A 213 -18.43 -7.27 -4.04
C PRO A 213 -17.97 -8.09 -2.81
N GLY A 214 -18.76 -9.12 -2.46
CA GLY A 214 -18.52 -9.97 -1.29
C GLY A 214 -18.90 -9.35 0.05
N ARG A 215 -19.61 -8.20 0.08
CA ARG A 215 -20.09 -7.52 1.29
C ARG A 215 -21.61 -7.36 1.35
N SER A 216 -22.34 -7.97 0.44
CA SER A 216 -23.80 -7.95 0.42
C SER A 216 -24.40 -8.44 1.74
N GLY A 217 -25.43 -7.75 2.22
CA GLY A 217 -26.10 -8.06 3.50
C GLY A 217 -25.39 -7.51 4.74
N ALA A 218 -24.25 -6.83 4.59
CA ALA A 218 -23.65 -6.10 5.71
C ALA A 218 -24.46 -4.85 6.06
N ALA A 219 -24.43 -4.43 7.34
CA ALA A 219 -24.98 -3.15 7.74
C ALA A 219 -24.39 -2.00 6.94
N PRO A 220 -25.14 -0.91 6.69
CA PRO A 220 -24.65 0.24 5.93
C PRO A 220 -23.36 0.80 6.52
N HIS A 221 -22.32 0.90 5.71
CA HIS A 221 -21.04 1.48 6.11
C HIS A 221 -20.30 2.09 4.92
N VAL A 222 -19.55 3.13 5.19
CA VAL A 222 -18.84 3.91 4.19
C VAL A 222 -17.40 4.20 4.62
N THR A 223 -16.52 4.40 3.65
CA THR A 223 -15.21 5.03 3.85
C THR A 223 -15.22 6.38 3.13
N LEU A 224 -14.83 7.43 3.85
CA LEU A 224 -14.66 8.77 3.32
C LEU A 224 -13.18 9.06 3.20
N HIS A 225 -12.74 9.59 2.06
CA HIS A 225 -11.42 10.18 1.89
C HIS A 225 -11.53 11.70 1.89
N ALA A 226 -10.77 12.34 2.75
CA ALA A 226 -10.63 13.79 2.74
C ALA A 226 -9.80 14.25 1.54
N SER A 227 -10.01 15.50 1.10
CA SER A 227 -9.21 16.09 0.04
C SER A 227 -7.75 16.23 0.46
N PRO A 228 -6.80 16.20 -0.48
CA PRO A 228 -5.39 16.38 -0.19
C PRO A 228 -5.08 17.70 0.53
N GLU A 229 -5.72 18.78 0.09
CA GLU A 229 -5.56 20.13 0.65
C GLU A 229 -6.05 20.18 2.10
N TRP A 230 -7.25 19.69 2.36
CA TRP A 230 -7.80 19.60 3.70
C TRP A 230 -6.93 18.68 4.58
N SER A 231 -6.51 17.55 4.06
CA SER A 231 -5.67 16.59 4.78
C SER A 231 -4.30 17.18 5.15
N ALA A 232 -3.73 18.01 4.29
CA ALA A 232 -2.46 18.71 4.55
C ALA A 232 -2.62 19.77 5.65
N ALA A 233 -3.70 20.54 5.63
CA ALA A 233 -3.98 21.55 6.65
C ALA A 233 -4.24 20.94 8.05
N HIS A 234 -4.79 19.72 8.11
CA HIS A 234 -5.16 19.02 9.34
C HIS A 234 -4.23 17.82 9.66
N LEU A 235 -3.01 17.81 9.08
CA LEU A 235 -2.14 16.63 9.10
C LEU A 235 -1.72 16.21 10.51
N GLU A 236 -1.52 17.17 11.41
CA GLU A 236 -1.02 16.90 12.76
C GLU A 236 -2.14 16.89 13.82
N GLU A 237 -3.40 17.03 13.41
CA GLU A 237 -4.53 16.93 14.31
C GLU A 237 -4.73 15.51 14.86
N THR A 238 -5.45 15.42 15.97
CA THR A 238 -5.79 14.13 16.56
C THR A 238 -6.86 13.41 15.71
N PRO A 239 -6.88 12.07 15.70
CA PRO A 239 -7.93 11.33 15.01
C PRO A 239 -9.34 11.74 15.42
N GLU A 240 -9.57 12.03 16.70
CA GLU A 240 -10.87 12.40 17.25
C GLU A 240 -11.35 13.77 16.72
N ALA A 241 -10.44 14.76 16.61
CA ALA A 241 -10.75 16.08 16.02
C ALA A 241 -11.10 15.93 14.53
N VAL A 242 -10.32 15.12 13.79
CA VAL A 242 -10.58 14.84 12.38
C VAL A 242 -11.90 14.09 12.18
N GLU A 243 -12.22 13.10 13.04
CA GLU A 243 -13.51 12.40 13.02
C GLU A 243 -14.69 13.37 13.14
N ALA A 244 -14.62 14.29 14.10
CA ALA A 244 -15.68 15.28 14.32
C ALA A 244 -15.83 16.23 13.12
N ALA A 245 -14.71 16.75 12.59
CA ALA A 245 -14.71 17.69 11.48
C ALA A 245 -15.23 17.05 10.17
N LEU A 246 -14.76 15.85 9.84
CA LEU A 246 -15.20 15.15 8.62
C LEU A 246 -16.64 14.65 8.73
N LEU A 247 -17.10 14.25 9.91
CA LEU A 247 -18.49 13.90 10.15
C LEU A 247 -19.42 15.10 9.96
N ALA A 248 -19.04 16.25 10.49
CA ALA A 248 -19.79 17.51 10.30
C ALA A 248 -19.82 17.92 8.82
N ALA A 249 -18.69 17.82 8.12
CA ALA A 249 -18.61 18.11 6.68
C ALA A 249 -19.49 17.16 5.84
N LEU A 250 -19.53 15.88 6.19
CA LEU A 250 -20.39 14.90 5.52
C LEU A 250 -21.88 15.20 5.78
N GLY A 251 -22.23 15.56 7.03
CA GLY A 251 -23.58 15.98 7.38
C GLY A 251 -24.04 17.22 6.62
N ALA A 252 -23.19 18.23 6.52
CA ALA A 252 -23.46 19.43 5.72
C ALA A 252 -23.63 19.11 4.23
N LEU A 253 -22.76 18.26 3.68
CA LEU A 253 -22.84 17.82 2.28
C LEU A 253 -24.15 17.09 1.95
N LEU A 254 -24.64 16.27 2.87
CA LEU A 254 -25.87 15.48 2.67
C LEU A 254 -27.14 16.17 3.20
N GLY A 255 -27.01 17.35 3.81
CA GLY A 255 -28.13 18.11 4.38
C GLY A 255 -28.81 17.40 5.56
N MET A 256 -28.09 16.58 6.32
CA MET A 256 -28.66 15.80 7.43
C MET A 256 -27.67 15.58 8.57
N ALA A 257 -28.19 15.37 9.76
CA ALA A 257 -27.37 14.92 10.90
C ALA A 257 -27.03 13.42 10.72
N ILE A 258 -25.76 13.07 10.95
CA ILE A 258 -25.28 11.68 10.86
C ILE A 258 -24.86 11.22 12.25
N ALA A 259 -25.52 10.17 12.76
CA ALA A 259 -25.22 9.52 14.03
C ALA A 259 -24.60 8.13 13.75
N PRO A 260 -23.27 8.01 13.59
CA PRO A 260 -22.65 6.75 13.28
C PRO A 260 -22.65 5.81 14.50
N THR A 261 -22.83 4.51 14.25
CA THR A 261 -22.68 3.45 15.27
C THR A 261 -21.21 3.04 15.44
N HIS A 262 -20.39 3.28 14.43
CA HIS A 262 -18.93 3.13 14.48
C HIS A 262 -18.30 4.27 13.70
N ARG A 263 -17.19 4.81 14.22
CA ARG A 263 -16.38 5.78 13.49
C ARG A 263 -14.90 5.59 13.82
N ARG A 264 -14.05 5.77 12.83
CA ARG A 264 -12.61 5.74 13.03
C ARG A 264 -11.89 6.48 11.92
N ALA A 265 -11.04 7.46 12.28
CA ALA A 265 -10.12 8.10 11.36
C ALA A 265 -8.80 7.34 11.24
N HIS A 266 -8.17 7.45 10.07
CA HIS A 266 -6.83 6.96 9.79
C HIS A 266 -6.05 7.97 8.96
N ARG A 267 -4.83 8.27 9.37
CA ARG A 267 -3.94 9.22 8.70
C ARG A 267 -2.97 8.53 7.77
N TRP A 268 -3.08 8.78 6.49
CA TRP A 268 -2.10 8.41 5.48
C TRP A 268 -1.19 9.60 5.18
N ARG A 269 -0.03 9.70 5.85
CA ARG A 269 0.92 10.81 5.64
C ARG A 269 1.51 10.81 4.22
N TYR A 270 1.74 9.64 3.64
CA TYR A 270 2.28 9.45 2.30
C TYR A 270 1.25 8.71 1.44
N ALA A 271 0.09 9.36 1.20
CA ALA A 271 -1.05 8.73 0.55
C ALA A 271 -0.88 8.67 -0.97
N LEU A 272 -0.74 9.82 -1.60
CA LEU A 272 -0.75 9.98 -3.05
C LEU A 272 0.58 10.58 -3.52
N VAL A 273 1.23 9.94 -4.46
CA VAL A 273 2.45 10.47 -5.11
C VAL A 273 2.07 11.69 -5.95
N THR A 274 2.72 12.82 -5.71
CA THR A 274 2.55 14.07 -6.47
C THR A 274 3.76 14.37 -7.35
N ALA A 275 4.94 13.83 -7.00
CA ALA A 275 6.11 13.83 -7.86
C ALA A 275 6.82 12.48 -7.74
N THR A 276 7.34 11.97 -8.86
CA THR A 276 7.97 10.65 -8.93
C THR A 276 9.48 10.71 -8.79
N CYS A 277 10.10 9.56 -8.54
CA CYS A 277 11.56 9.37 -8.50
C CYS A 277 12.22 9.59 -9.88
N GLY A 278 11.46 9.60 -10.98
CA GLY A 278 11.97 9.78 -12.34
C GLY A 278 12.51 8.53 -13.01
N ALA A 279 12.30 7.35 -12.42
CA ALA A 279 12.71 6.05 -12.98
C ALA A 279 11.73 4.97 -12.53
N PRO A 280 11.56 3.86 -13.29
CA PRO A 280 10.63 2.78 -12.93
C PRO A 280 11.00 2.05 -11.63
N TYR A 281 12.25 2.08 -11.27
CA TYR A 281 12.84 1.65 -9.99
C TYR A 281 14.20 2.33 -9.80
N LEU A 282 14.76 2.27 -8.60
CA LEU A 282 16.15 2.67 -8.32
C LEU A 282 16.94 1.43 -7.94
N TYR A 283 18.19 1.32 -8.41
CA TYR A 283 18.98 0.12 -8.19
C TYR A 283 20.50 0.41 -8.18
N ASP A 284 21.15 -0.13 -7.18
CA ASP A 284 22.61 -0.20 -7.07
C ASP A 284 23.04 -1.66 -7.28
N ALA A 285 23.57 -1.97 -8.45
CA ALA A 285 23.98 -3.33 -8.81
C ALA A 285 25.17 -3.83 -7.97
N ALA A 286 26.12 -2.95 -7.61
CA ALA A 286 27.28 -3.32 -6.79
C ALA A 286 26.86 -3.69 -5.36
N ALA A 287 25.85 -3.00 -4.83
CA ALA A 287 25.26 -3.30 -3.54
C ALA A 287 24.19 -4.38 -3.60
N ARG A 288 23.63 -4.69 -4.76
CA ARG A 288 22.40 -5.51 -4.94
C ARG A 288 21.26 -4.98 -4.05
N LEU A 289 21.11 -3.66 -4.06
CA LEU A 289 20.11 -2.92 -3.32
C LEU A 289 19.16 -2.25 -4.30
N GLY A 290 17.87 -2.46 -4.14
CA GLY A 290 16.85 -1.83 -4.98
C GLY A 290 15.75 -1.13 -4.19
N TYR A 291 15.10 -0.15 -4.85
CA TYR A 291 13.89 0.51 -4.39
C TYR A 291 12.82 0.46 -5.47
N ALA A 292 11.60 0.07 -5.08
CA ALA A 292 10.44 0.05 -5.96
C ALA A 292 9.18 0.52 -5.22
N GLY A 293 8.27 1.11 -5.95
CA GLY A 293 6.99 1.59 -5.42
C GLY A 293 6.27 2.48 -6.42
N ASP A 294 5.05 2.88 -6.07
CA ASP A 294 4.29 3.88 -6.84
C ASP A 294 5.02 5.23 -6.96
N ALA A 295 5.89 5.56 -5.99
CA ALA A 295 6.79 6.71 -6.09
C ALA A 295 7.65 6.73 -7.37
N CYS A 296 7.85 5.58 -7.99
CA CYS A 296 8.61 5.49 -9.24
C CYS A 296 7.77 5.83 -10.48
N LEU A 297 6.50 5.45 -10.50
CA LEU A 297 5.65 5.48 -11.71
C LEU A 297 4.35 6.28 -11.56
N GLY A 298 3.98 6.71 -10.33
CA GLY A 298 2.79 7.54 -10.07
C GLY A 298 1.76 6.91 -9.13
N PRO A 299 0.70 7.65 -8.74
CA PRO A 299 -0.19 7.33 -7.62
C PRO A 299 -1.23 6.24 -7.97
N ARG A 300 -0.80 5.06 -8.36
CA ARG A 300 -1.69 3.95 -8.74
C ARG A 300 -1.22 2.62 -8.16
N VAL A 301 -2.15 1.71 -7.90
CA VAL A 301 -1.84 0.34 -7.49
C VAL A 301 -1.04 -0.39 -8.57
N GLU A 302 -1.41 -0.23 -9.83
CA GLU A 302 -0.69 -0.73 -10.99
C GLU A 302 0.77 -0.25 -11.01
N ALA A 303 1.00 1.04 -10.78
CA ALA A 303 2.35 1.62 -10.74
C ALA A 303 3.25 0.96 -9.68
N ALA A 304 2.68 0.68 -8.50
CA ALA A 304 3.39 -0.07 -7.46
C ALA A 304 3.69 -1.52 -7.89
N TYR A 305 2.73 -2.18 -8.52
CA TYR A 305 2.90 -3.54 -9.04
C TYR A 305 4.00 -3.60 -10.11
N ASP A 306 3.92 -2.73 -11.11
CA ASP A 306 4.85 -2.70 -12.25
C ASP A 306 6.28 -2.35 -11.81
N SER A 307 6.42 -1.37 -10.91
CA SER A 307 7.72 -0.98 -10.36
C SER A 307 8.37 -2.14 -9.59
N GLY A 308 7.60 -2.87 -8.76
CA GLY A 308 8.08 -4.04 -8.04
C GLY A 308 8.49 -5.17 -8.97
N ALA A 309 7.70 -5.45 -10.01
CA ALA A 309 7.99 -6.48 -11.01
C ALA A 309 9.26 -6.14 -11.79
N ALA A 310 9.41 -4.89 -12.27
CA ALA A 310 10.55 -4.45 -13.05
C ALA A 310 11.87 -4.52 -12.26
N LEU A 311 11.85 -4.12 -10.98
CA LEU A 311 13.02 -4.26 -10.12
C LEU A 311 13.37 -5.73 -9.89
N ALA A 312 12.37 -6.60 -9.68
CA ALA A 312 12.60 -8.02 -9.46
C ALA A 312 13.23 -8.71 -10.68
N GLU A 313 12.79 -8.36 -11.90
CA GLU A 313 13.38 -8.85 -13.15
C GLU A 313 14.85 -8.43 -13.29
N ARG A 314 15.14 -7.16 -12.99
CA ARG A 314 16.53 -6.67 -12.99
C ARG A 314 17.40 -7.39 -11.98
N LEU A 315 16.91 -7.52 -10.75
CA LEU A 315 17.64 -8.18 -9.66
C LEU A 315 17.87 -9.66 -9.95
N ALA A 316 16.87 -10.36 -10.51
CA ALA A 316 16.99 -11.76 -10.89
C ALA A 316 18.09 -11.97 -11.95
N ALA A 317 18.18 -11.07 -12.94
CA ALA A 317 19.24 -11.11 -13.95
C ALA A 317 20.66 -10.92 -13.37
N ASP A 318 20.78 -10.11 -12.31
CA ASP A 318 22.09 -9.85 -11.67
C ASP A 318 22.48 -10.95 -10.65
N LEU A 319 21.53 -11.78 -10.22
CA LEU A 319 21.76 -12.88 -9.27
C LEU A 319 21.93 -14.26 -9.97
N ALA A 320 21.51 -14.38 -11.23
CA ALA A 320 21.67 -15.58 -12.04
C ALA A 320 23.11 -15.80 -12.45
#